data_22f9a026c70db13bb74146e4e34a0064
#
_entry.id   22f9a026c70db13bb74146e4e34a0064
#
_cell.length_a   1.000
_cell.length_b   1.000
_cell.length_c   1.000
_cell.angle_alpha   90.00
_cell.angle_beta   90.00
_cell.angle_gamma   90.00
#
_symmetry.space_group_name_H-M   'P 1'
#
loop_
_entity.id
_entity.type
_entity.pdbx_description
1 polymer ?
#
loop_
_entity_poly.entity_id
_entity_poly.type
_entity_poly.pdbx_seq_one_letter_code
_entity_poly.pdbx_strand_id
1 'polypeptide(L)'
;MRSRVVPLVILTLTAGIMAAAATAQTAPDRPIPPTMPHSRDRAVVRYQGRNGPEQTERFSRRLKLGRSGWLTLSNVAGTIIVTGGAGDELTIEGVKRTRGDQSRLASVRIDVEERSGRVEVRTVPMEPNLRVAVDYTVTVPADAGVELRSISGDIKVTGVQGAVRAESVSGNVTAGRTPHLERAKSVSGDVDLTDVGADGDVSADSVSGNLRATGFRARGLDFRTVSGDVVLTNVTCDRVDVRSVSGNIEFSGTLPKNARLEVGSHSGTVRLVLAGDTGFELSASSFSGSFRSDLPLTIGADDTRGDRGRRDSRGGRSIRATYGDGSARLSVRTFSGDVVINKAK
;
A
#
# COMPACT_ATOMS: atom_id res chain seq x y z
N MET A 1 12.92 -37.65 -19.93
CA MET A 1 12.30 -36.60 -19.14
C MET A 1 13.25 -36.23 -18.00
N ARG A 2 13.96 -35.12 -18.12
CA ARG A 2 14.96 -34.71 -17.11
C ARG A 2 14.43 -33.43 -16.40
N SER A 3 14.08 -33.62 -15.14
CA SER A 3 13.70 -32.56 -14.21
C SER A 3 14.93 -31.70 -13.84
N ARG A 4 14.88 -30.38 -14.06
CA ARG A 4 15.90 -29.44 -13.60
C ARG A 4 15.43 -28.82 -12.30
N VAL A 5 16.10 -29.14 -11.22
CA VAL A 5 15.96 -28.52 -9.90
C VAL A 5 16.80 -27.25 -9.90
N VAL A 6 16.19 -26.11 -9.57
CA VAL A 6 16.87 -24.81 -9.37
C VAL A 6 17.18 -24.68 -7.88
N PRO A 7 18.43 -24.43 -7.47
CA PRO A 7 18.74 -24.26 -6.06
C PRO A 7 18.34 -22.88 -5.54
N LEU A 8 17.66 -22.88 -4.41
CA LEU A 8 17.31 -21.73 -3.59
C LEU A 8 18.58 -21.23 -2.85
N VAL A 9 19.06 -20.04 -3.18
CA VAL A 9 20.16 -19.38 -2.45
C VAL A 9 19.55 -18.66 -1.24
N ILE A 10 19.80 -19.21 -0.06
CA ILE A 10 19.49 -18.59 1.24
C ILE A 10 20.68 -17.73 1.63
N LEU A 11 20.51 -16.40 1.64
CA LEU A 11 21.49 -15.43 2.13
C LEU A 11 21.28 -15.24 3.63
N THR A 12 22.12 -15.85 4.46
CA THR A 12 22.15 -15.64 5.91
C THR A 12 23.01 -14.42 6.24
N LEU A 13 22.34 -13.38 6.77
CA LEU A 13 23.02 -12.18 7.29
C LEU A 13 23.33 -12.41 8.78
N THR A 14 24.60 -12.67 9.11
CA THR A 14 25.08 -12.74 10.50
C THR A 14 25.49 -11.36 10.97
N ALA A 15 24.74 -10.78 11.90
CA ALA A 15 25.11 -9.56 12.61
C ALA A 15 26.08 -9.90 13.75
N GLY A 16 27.34 -9.52 13.58
CA GLY A 16 28.34 -9.60 14.64
C GLY A 16 28.26 -8.38 15.56
N ILE A 17 27.93 -8.61 16.84
CA ILE A 17 27.97 -7.59 17.89
C ILE A 17 29.39 -7.60 18.44
N MET A 18 30.17 -6.53 18.16
CA MET A 18 31.44 -6.24 18.84
C MET A 18 31.17 -5.30 20.03
N ALA A 19 31.32 -5.81 21.22
CA ALA A 19 31.39 -4.99 22.43
C ALA A 19 32.80 -4.42 22.59
N ALA A 20 32.94 -3.10 22.47
CA ALA A 20 34.17 -2.39 22.75
C ALA A 20 34.16 -1.90 24.21
N ALA A 21 35.07 -2.41 25.02
CA ALA A 21 35.30 -1.92 26.38
C ALA A 21 36.05 -0.59 26.31
N ALA A 22 35.46 0.47 26.86
CA ALA A 22 36.10 1.78 26.96
C ALA A 22 36.99 1.83 28.23
N THR A 23 38.28 1.86 28.05
CA THR A 23 39.26 2.25 29.09
C THR A 23 39.37 3.76 29.12
N ALA A 24 39.06 4.37 30.26
CA ALA A 24 39.24 5.79 30.48
C ALA A 24 40.75 6.12 30.60
N GLN A 25 41.27 6.86 29.62
CA GLN A 25 42.57 7.51 29.73
C GLN A 25 42.41 8.99 30.05
N THR A 26 42.97 9.41 31.18
CA THR A 26 43.13 10.81 31.57
C THR A 26 43.99 11.57 30.58
N ALA A 27 43.44 12.62 29.96
CA ALA A 27 44.17 13.49 29.03
C ALA A 27 45.06 14.49 29.79
N PRO A 28 46.28 14.80 29.30
CA PRO A 28 47.10 15.84 29.87
C PRO A 28 46.63 17.23 29.43
N ASP A 29 46.85 18.18 30.34
CA ASP A 29 46.54 19.61 30.26
C ASP A 29 47.05 20.24 28.94
N ARG A 30 46.14 20.86 28.15
CA ARG A 30 46.47 21.56 26.92
C ARG A 30 46.53 23.07 27.18
N PRO A 31 47.57 23.79 26.77
CA PRO A 31 47.62 25.24 26.91
C PRO A 31 46.61 25.95 26.04
N ILE A 32 46.02 27.01 26.58
CA ILE A 32 45.02 27.88 25.98
C ILE A 32 45.65 28.59 24.75
N PRO A 33 45.06 28.49 23.55
CA PRO A 33 45.55 29.26 22.41
C PRO A 33 45.15 30.74 22.50
N PRO A 34 45.96 31.66 21.95
CA PRO A 34 45.71 33.10 22.02
C PRO A 34 44.46 33.52 21.24
N THR A 35 43.69 34.43 21.82
CA THR A 35 42.52 35.05 21.24
C THR A 35 42.86 35.78 19.94
N MET A 36 42.27 35.31 18.83
CA MET A 36 42.34 36.01 17.55
C MET A 36 41.32 37.17 17.50
N PRO A 37 41.65 38.32 16.85
CA PRO A 37 40.74 39.42 16.70
C PRO A 37 39.57 39.12 15.80
N HIS A 38 38.38 39.54 16.20
CA HIS A 38 37.12 39.41 15.45
C HIS A 38 37.18 40.28 14.19
N SER A 39 37.50 39.75 13.05
CA SER A 39 37.18 40.39 11.77
C SER A 39 35.70 40.13 11.43
N ARG A 40 34.89 41.17 11.47
CA ARG A 40 33.53 41.20 10.96
C ARG A 40 33.58 41.26 9.43
N ASP A 41 33.79 40.16 8.79
CA ASP A 41 33.42 39.95 7.40
C ASP A 41 32.97 38.49 7.25
N ARG A 42 31.73 38.23 7.69
CA ARG A 42 30.99 37.06 7.26
C ARG A 42 30.66 37.27 5.79
N ALA A 43 31.47 36.79 4.90
CA ALA A 43 31.03 36.47 3.55
C ALA A 43 29.84 35.52 3.69
N VAL A 44 28.65 36.06 3.46
CA VAL A 44 27.44 35.24 3.28
C VAL A 44 27.68 34.43 2.03
N VAL A 45 28.22 33.22 2.21
CA VAL A 45 28.21 32.20 1.15
C VAL A 45 26.73 31.91 0.92
N ARG A 46 26.14 32.63 -0.03
CA ARG A 46 24.87 32.23 -0.60
C ARG A 46 25.11 30.86 -1.22
N TYR A 47 24.67 29.81 -0.55
CA TYR A 47 24.42 28.55 -1.17
C TYR A 47 23.38 28.78 -2.28
N GLN A 48 23.85 29.20 -3.44
CA GLN A 48 23.05 29.08 -4.65
C GLN A 48 22.81 27.58 -4.83
N GLY A 49 21.57 27.17 -4.59
CA GLY A 49 21.17 25.77 -4.73
C GLY A 49 21.64 25.27 -6.10
N ARG A 50 22.34 24.15 -6.11
CA ARG A 50 22.90 23.45 -7.30
C ARG A 50 21.82 22.96 -8.28
N ASN A 51 20.62 23.52 -8.23
CA ASN A 51 19.50 23.17 -9.10
C ASN A 51 19.32 24.31 -10.10
N GLY A 52 19.84 24.12 -11.31
CA GLY A 52 19.51 24.96 -12.46
C GLY A 52 18.00 25.04 -12.71
N PRO A 53 17.53 25.93 -13.61
CA PRO A 53 16.11 26.05 -13.95
C PRO A 53 15.54 24.70 -14.38
N GLU A 54 14.28 24.47 -14.11
CA GLU A 54 13.57 23.29 -14.56
C GLU A 54 13.35 23.40 -16.07
N GLN A 55 13.76 22.36 -16.81
CA GLN A 55 13.59 22.23 -18.24
C GLN A 55 12.50 21.21 -18.50
N THR A 56 11.61 21.51 -19.43
CA THR A 56 10.47 20.65 -19.77
C THR A 56 10.34 20.43 -21.27
N GLU A 57 9.90 19.23 -21.64
CA GLU A 57 9.51 18.86 -23.01
C GLU A 57 8.15 18.18 -22.96
N ARG A 58 7.23 18.62 -23.81
CA ARG A 58 5.87 18.09 -23.86
C ARG A 58 5.72 17.10 -25.00
N PHE A 59 4.98 16.04 -24.72
CA PHE A 59 4.59 15.00 -25.65
C PHE A 59 3.06 14.85 -25.60
N SER A 60 2.42 14.70 -26.73
CA SER A 60 0.98 14.45 -26.80
C SER A 60 0.66 13.49 -27.92
N ARG A 61 -0.25 12.53 -27.66
CA ARG A 61 -0.76 11.57 -28.64
C ARG A 61 -2.25 11.37 -28.44
N ARG A 62 -2.99 11.25 -29.53
CA ARG A 62 -4.40 10.82 -29.52
C ARG A 62 -4.50 9.59 -30.41
N LEU A 63 -5.14 8.55 -29.87
CA LEU A 63 -5.23 7.24 -30.49
C LEU A 63 -6.64 6.70 -30.32
N LYS A 64 -7.12 5.92 -31.28
CA LYS A 64 -8.40 5.25 -31.16
C LYS A 64 -8.21 3.93 -30.44
N LEU A 65 -8.58 3.86 -29.15
CA LEU A 65 -8.47 2.66 -28.33
C LEU A 65 -9.70 1.75 -28.44
N GLY A 66 -10.87 2.35 -28.68
CA GLY A 66 -12.15 1.67 -28.55
C GLY A 66 -12.61 1.57 -27.09
N ARG A 67 -13.93 1.40 -26.89
CA ARG A 67 -14.51 1.41 -25.53
C ARG A 67 -13.97 0.31 -24.62
N SER A 68 -13.77 -0.90 -25.12
CA SER A 68 -13.24 -2.05 -24.39
C SER A 68 -11.75 -2.29 -24.63
N GLY A 69 -11.03 -1.26 -25.05
CA GLY A 69 -9.60 -1.37 -25.29
C GLY A 69 -8.77 -1.51 -24.02
N TRP A 70 -7.47 -1.70 -24.19
CA TRP A 70 -6.55 -1.91 -23.06
C TRP A 70 -5.35 -0.98 -23.16
N LEU A 71 -5.07 -0.23 -22.09
CA LEU A 71 -3.86 0.57 -21.94
C LEU A 71 -2.90 -0.10 -20.97
N THR A 72 -1.66 -0.28 -21.39
CA THR A 72 -0.53 -0.60 -20.48
C THR A 72 0.43 0.58 -20.48
N LEU A 73 0.69 1.18 -19.32
CA LEU A 73 1.62 2.30 -19.19
C LEU A 73 2.68 1.98 -18.13
N SER A 74 3.95 2.03 -18.54
CA SER A 74 5.10 1.79 -17.67
C SER A 74 5.99 3.02 -17.59
N ASN A 75 6.15 3.58 -16.39
CA ASN A 75 6.97 4.75 -16.12
C ASN A 75 8.14 4.40 -15.19
N VAL A 76 9.24 5.14 -15.33
CA VAL A 76 10.42 5.00 -14.45
C VAL A 76 10.36 6.02 -13.32
N ALA A 77 10.11 7.29 -13.63
CA ALA A 77 10.03 8.36 -12.65
C ALA A 77 9.02 9.42 -13.06
N GLY A 78 8.28 9.96 -12.11
CA GLY A 78 7.21 10.94 -12.33
C GLY A 78 5.82 10.35 -12.16
N THR A 79 4.82 11.20 -12.09
CA THR A 79 3.44 10.85 -11.74
C THR A 79 2.68 10.30 -12.95
N ILE A 80 1.80 9.34 -12.71
CA ILE A 80 0.83 8.83 -13.68
C ILE A 80 -0.57 9.18 -13.20
N ILE A 81 -1.29 9.98 -13.96
CA ILE A 81 -2.70 10.32 -13.72
C ILE A 81 -3.54 9.76 -14.85
N VAL A 82 -4.48 8.87 -14.54
CA VAL A 82 -5.41 8.29 -15.50
C VAL A 82 -6.84 8.63 -15.12
N THR A 83 -7.60 9.14 -16.09
CA THR A 83 -9.00 9.49 -15.90
C THR A 83 -9.85 8.79 -16.95
N GLY A 84 -10.95 8.18 -16.54
CA GLY A 84 -11.97 7.65 -17.43
C GLY A 84 -12.77 8.79 -18.06
N GLY A 85 -12.83 8.83 -19.37
CA GLY A 85 -13.53 9.83 -20.17
C GLY A 85 -14.63 9.23 -21.05
N ALA A 86 -15.45 10.10 -21.63
CA ALA A 86 -16.44 9.71 -22.61
C ALA A 86 -15.80 9.45 -23.97
N GLY A 87 -16.38 8.51 -24.74
CA GLY A 87 -15.91 8.24 -26.10
C GLY A 87 -15.07 6.99 -26.24
N ASP A 88 -14.32 6.89 -27.34
CA ASP A 88 -13.49 5.73 -27.71
C ASP A 88 -12.01 6.11 -27.94
N GLU A 89 -11.66 7.36 -27.66
CA GLU A 89 -10.32 7.90 -27.85
C GLU A 89 -9.49 7.81 -26.55
N LEU A 90 -8.22 7.49 -26.73
CA LEU A 90 -7.15 7.58 -25.74
C LEU A 90 -6.36 8.86 -26.01
N THR A 91 -6.28 9.73 -25.03
CA THR A 91 -5.40 10.90 -25.05
C THR A 91 -4.28 10.71 -24.05
N ILE A 92 -3.03 10.85 -24.50
CA ILE A 92 -1.83 10.72 -23.66
C ILE A 92 -1.09 12.04 -23.75
N GLU A 93 -0.92 12.70 -22.61
CA GLU A 93 -0.06 13.86 -22.45
C GLU A 93 1.09 13.48 -21.52
N GLY A 94 2.31 13.72 -21.97
CA GLY A 94 3.52 13.48 -21.19
C GLY A 94 4.34 14.76 -21.07
N VAL A 95 4.85 15.04 -19.89
CA VAL A 95 5.77 16.14 -19.63
C VAL A 95 7.06 15.57 -19.07
N LYS A 96 8.12 15.55 -19.88
CA LYS A 96 9.45 15.25 -19.40
C LYS A 96 9.99 16.45 -18.62
N ARG A 97 10.56 16.22 -17.45
CA ARG A 97 11.13 17.26 -16.59
C ARG A 97 12.54 16.89 -16.16
N THR A 98 13.45 17.86 -16.21
CA THR A 98 14.80 17.75 -15.65
C THR A 98 15.24 19.07 -15.04
N ARG A 99 16.19 19.02 -14.14
CA ARG A 99 16.85 20.23 -13.62
C ARG A 99 18.26 20.34 -14.17
N GLY A 100 18.59 21.53 -14.66
CA GLY A 100 19.89 21.85 -15.22
C GLY A 100 19.90 21.80 -16.75
N ASP A 101 20.67 20.91 -17.34
CA ASP A 101 20.89 20.87 -18.80
C ASP A 101 19.70 20.25 -19.54
N GLN A 102 19.18 21.00 -20.50
CA GLN A 102 18.07 20.58 -21.38
C GLN A 102 18.43 19.34 -22.22
N SER A 103 19.71 19.15 -22.56
CA SER A 103 20.16 17.97 -23.34
C SER A 103 19.80 16.64 -22.64
N ARG A 104 19.65 16.65 -21.32
CA ARG A 104 19.24 15.46 -20.54
C ARG A 104 17.82 14.97 -20.88
N LEU A 105 16.94 15.83 -21.41
CA LEU A 105 15.60 15.39 -21.81
C LEU A 105 15.66 14.32 -22.91
N ALA A 106 16.72 14.33 -23.73
CA ALA A 106 16.98 13.33 -24.75
C ALA A 106 17.41 11.96 -24.18
N SER A 107 17.82 11.89 -22.90
CA SER A 107 18.15 10.62 -22.25
C SER A 107 16.96 9.72 -21.93
N VAL A 108 15.73 10.21 -22.20
CA VAL A 108 14.48 9.46 -22.04
C VAL A 108 13.70 9.48 -23.33
N ARG A 109 13.35 8.29 -23.80
CA ARG A 109 12.43 8.08 -24.92
C ARG A 109 11.08 7.59 -24.41
N ILE A 110 10.01 8.07 -25.02
CA ILE A 110 8.65 7.57 -24.81
C ILE A 110 8.29 6.73 -26.02
N ASP A 111 8.16 5.43 -25.82
CA ASP A 111 7.74 4.49 -26.85
C ASP A 111 6.24 4.26 -26.72
N VAL A 112 5.52 4.37 -27.83
CA VAL A 112 4.09 4.11 -27.93
C VAL A 112 3.87 3.08 -29.00
N GLU A 113 3.44 1.89 -28.60
CA GLU A 113 3.07 0.80 -29.51
C GLU A 113 1.55 0.67 -29.56
N GLU A 114 0.98 0.73 -30.74
CA GLU A 114 -0.44 0.55 -31.00
C GLU A 114 -0.69 -0.79 -31.68
N ARG A 115 -1.59 -1.58 -31.10
CA ARG A 115 -2.09 -2.82 -31.67
C ARG A 115 -3.61 -2.77 -31.60
N SER A 116 -4.30 -3.58 -32.38
CA SER A 116 -5.77 -3.60 -32.41
C SER A 116 -6.37 -3.68 -30.98
N GLY A 117 -7.00 -2.60 -30.51
CA GLY A 117 -7.63 -2.49 -29.20
C GLY A 117 -6.67 -2.49 -28.00
N ARG A 118 -5.35 -2.35 -28.22
CA ARG A 118 -4.35 -2.27 -27.14
C ARG A 118 -3.30 -1.22 -27.45
N VAL A 119 -3.01 -0.39 -26.48
CA VAL A 119 -1.93 0.60 -26.54
C VAL A 119 -0.96 0.35 -25.40
N GLU A 120 0.32 0.29 -25.73
CA GLU A 120 1.39 0.17 -24.75
C GLU A 120 2.28 1.40 -24.79
N VAL A 121 2.47 2.04 -23.63
CA VAL A 121 3.30 3.22 -23.43
C VAL A 121 4.43 2.87 -22.47
N ARG A 122 5.67 3.09 -22.91
CA ARG A 122 6.84 2.82 -22.08
C ARG A 122 7.77 4.02 -22.03
N THR A 123 8.16 4.40 -20.84
CA THR A 123 9.28 5.31 -20.61
C THR A 123 10.58 4.50 -20.64
N VAL A 124 11.42 4.73 -21.66
CA VAL A 124 12.67 4.00 -21.87
C VAL A 124 13.85 4.92 -21.53
N PRO A 125 14.61 4.62 -20.46
CA PRO A 125 15.85 5.32 -20.18
C PRO A 125 16.93 4.91 -21.20
N MET A 126 17.60 5.88 -21.77
CA MET A 126 18.69 5.68 -22.74
C MET A 126 20.07 5.66 -22.03
N GLU A 127 20.13 6.13 -20.79
CA GLU A 127 21.34 6.21 -19.99
C GLU A 127 21.11 5.72 -18.56
N PRO A 128 22.09 5.11 -17.91
CA PRO A 128 22.04 4.85 -16.46
C PRO A 128 22.07 6.19 -15.69
N ASN A 129 21.55 6.23 -14.47
CA ASN A 129 21.43 7.43 -13.63
C ASN A 129 20.49 8.52 -14.16
N LEU A 130 19.32 8.12 -14.54
CA LEU A 130 18.26 8.98 -15.03
C LEU A 130 17.91 10.10 -14.03
N ARG A 131 18.01 11.37 -14.48
CA ARG A 131 17.56 12.56 -13.74
C ARG A 131 16.38 13.27 -14.42
N VAL A 132 15.66 12.54 -15.25
CA VAL A 132 14.49 12.99 -15.97
C VAL A 132 13.27 12.25 -15.43
N ALA A 133 12.28 13.00 -15.01
CA ALA A 133 10.97 12.47 -14.65
C ALA A 133 10.01 12.73 -15.83
N VAL A 134 9.08 11.82 -16.05
CA VAL A 134 8.00 11.96 -17.02
C VAL A 134 6.67 11.89 -16.29
N ASP A 135 5.94 12.99 -16.30
CA ASP A 135 4.59 13.02 -15.77
C ASP A 135 3.60 12.75 -16.88
N TYR A 136 2.74 11.77 -16.68
CA TYR A 136 1.69 11.41 -17.59
C TYR A 136 0.32 11.85 -17.12
N THR A 137 -0.43 12.50 -17.99
CA THR A 137 -1.87 12.74 -17.83
C THR A 137 -2.57 12.04 -18.99
N VAL A 138 -3.38 11.05 -18.65
CA VAL A 138 -3.99 10.16 -19.63
C VAL A 138 -5.50 10.14 -19.45
N THR A 139 -6.22 10.33 -20.55
CA THR A 139 -7.67 10.11 -20.57
C THR A 139 -7.95 8.87 -21.42
N VAL A 140 -8.60 7.88 -20.81
CA VAL A 140 -8.99 6.62 -21.46
C VAL A 140 -10.52 6.56 -21.62
N PRO A 141 -11.05 5.80 -22.57
CA PRO A 141 -12.46 5.46 -22.56
C PRO A 141 -12.85 4.86 -21.19
N ALA A 142 -13.99 5.25 -20.64
CA ALA A 142 -14.36 4.81 -19.27
C ALA A 142 -14.34 3.30 -19.12
N ASP A 143 -14.80 2.54 -20.10
CA ASP A 143 -14.89 1.06 -20.05
C ASP A 143 -13.56 0.36 -20.41
N ALA A 144 -12.50 1.11 -20.75
CA ALA A 144 -11.20 0.54 -21.10
C ALA A 144 -10.50 -0.05 -19.88
N GLY A 145 -9.80 -1.18 -20.08
CA GLY A 145 -8.91 -1.73 -19.06
C GLY A 145 -7.59 -0.96 -18.99
N VAL A 146 -7.04 -0.80 -17.80
CA VAL A 146 -5.75 -0.11 -17.60
C VAL A 146 -4.82 -0.89 -16.69
N GLU A 147 -3.56 -0.98 -17.10
CA GLU A 147 -2.47 -1.53 -16.32
C GLU A 147 -1.35 -0.51 -16.21
N LEU A 148 -1.08 -0.05 -15.00
CA LEU A 148 -0.15 1.03 -14.72
C LEU A 148 0.99 0.53 -13.85
N ARG A 149 2.22 0.82 -14.25
CA ARG A 149 3.41 0.47 -13.50
C ARG A 149 4.33 1.67 -13.37
N SER A 150 4.80 1.94 -12.16
CA SER A 150 5.79 2.97 -11.85
C SER A 150 6.94 2.41 -11.02
N ILE A 151 8.16 2.86 -11.27
CA ILE A 151 9.29 2.56 -10.37
C ILE A 151 9.37 3.65 -9.30
N SER A 152 9.33 4.92 -9.69
CA SER A 152 9.42 6.04 -8.74
C SER A 152 8.44 7.14 -9.12
N GLY A 153 7.28 7.11 -8.51
CA GLY A 153 6.24 8.11 -8.73
C GLY A 153 4.86 7.59 -8.39
N ASP A 154 3.99 8.53 -8.11
CA ASP A 154 2.62 8.26 -7.71
C ASP A 154 1.76 7.84 -8.90
N ILE A 155 0.81 6.97 -8.65
CA ILE A 155 -0.21 6.55 -9.60
C ILE A 155 -1.58 6.98 -9.09
N LYS A 156 -2.31 7.71 -9.90
CA LYS A 156 -3.69 8.12 -9.61
C LYS A 156 -4.63 7.70 -10.72
N VAL A 157 -5.64 6.91 -10.37
CA VAL A 157 -6.68 6.44 -11.31
C VAL A 157 -8.05 6.90 -10.84
N THR A 158 -8.83 7.48 -11.72
CA THR A 158 -10.15 7.98 -11.34
C THR A 158 -11.18 7.75 -12.45
N GLY A 159 -12.34 7.20 -12.09
CA GLY A 159 -13.50 7.10 -13.00
C GLY A 159 -13.36 6.08 -14.12
N VAL A 160 -12.41 5.15 -14.05
CA VAL A 160 -12.27 4.03 -14.99
C VAL A 160 -13.21 2.92 -14.57
N GLN A 161 -14.10 2.50 -15.47
CA GLN A 161 -15.10 1.46 -15.25
C GLN A 161 -14.61 0.08 -15.69
N GLY A 162 -13.59 0.00 -16.56
CA GLY A 162 -12.94 -1.25 -16.93
C GLY A 162 -12.01 -1.79 -15.85
N ALA A 163 -11.35 -2.92 -16.14
CA ALA A 163 -10.41 -3.54 -15.20
C ALA A 163 -9.20 -2.62 -14.92
N VAL A 164 -8.84 -2.44 -13.65
CA VAL A 164 -7.74 -1.56 -13.22
C VAL A 164 -6.70 -2.36 -12.44
N ARG A 165 -5.43 -2.24 -12.85
CA ARG A 165 -4.27 -2.72 -12.11
C ARG A 165 -3.26 -1.59 -11.99
N ALA A 166 -2.83 -1.27 -10.77
CA ALA A 166 -1.89 -0.19 -10.51
C ALA A 166 -0.78 -0.65 -9.55
N GLU A 167 0.47 -0.58 -9.99
CA GLU A 167 1.62 -1.05 -9.23
C GLU A 167 2.73 0.01 -9.23
N SER A 168 3.18 0.42 -8.03
CA SER A 168 4.35 1.30 -7.84
C SER A 168 5.40 0.62 -6.97
N VAL A 169 6.67 0.95 -7.18
CA VAL A 169 7.74 0.54 -6.26
C VAL A 169 7.96 1.62 -5.20
N SER A 170 8.14 2.87 -5.61
CA SER A 170 8.29 4.00 -4.70
C SER A 170 7.33 5.10 -5.09
N GLY A 171 6.18 5.12 -4.49
CA GLY A 171 5.13 6.09 -4.73
C GLY A 171 3.78 5.59 -4.27
N ASN A 172 2.87 6.48 -4.06
CA ASN A 172 1.52 6.16 -3.62
C ASN A 172 0.66 5.68 -4.79
N VAL A 173 -0.29 4.82 -4.48
CA VAL A 173 -1.31 4.35 -5.42
C VAL A 173 -2.67 4.83 -4.94
N THR A 174 -3.30 5.69 -5.70
CA THR A 174 -4.64 6.20 -5.39
C THR A 174 -5.62 5.77 -6.47
N ALA A 175 -6.68 5.09 -6.10
CA ALA A 175 -7.77 4.74 -7.01
C ALA A 175 -9.11 5.22 -6.46
N GLY A 176 -9.91 5.84 -7.32
CA GLY A 176 -11.21 6.37 -6.95
C GLY A 176 -12.27 6.16 -8.02
N ARG A 177 -13.48 5.74 -7.61
CA ARG A 177 -14.59 5.47 -8.53
C ARG A 177 -14.21 4.49 -9.64
N THR A 178 -13.55 3.38 -9.24
CA THR A 178 -13.09 2.31 -10.13
C THR A 178 -13.74 0.99 -9.71
N PRO A 179 -14.94 0.66 -10.20
CA PRO A 179 -15.70 -0.50 -9.74
C PRO A 179 -14.99 -1.83 -10.03
N HIS A 180 -14.17 -1.89 -11.07
CA HIS A 180 -13.43 -3.09 -11.44
C HIS A 180 -11.93 -2.98 -11.14
N LEU A 181 -11.59 -2.40 -9.99
CA LEU A 181 -10.22 -2.46 -9.47
C LEU A 181 -9.90 -3.91 -9.10
N GLU A 182 -8.88 -4.50 -9.71
CA GLU A 182 -8.41 -5.86 -9.42
C GLU A 182 -7.22 -5.84 -8.45
N ARG A 183 -6.28 -4.90 -8.68
CA ARG A 183 -5.06 -4.81 -7.88
C ARG A 183 -4.55 -3.39 -7.72
N ALA A 184 -4.18 -3.06 -6.48
CA ALA A 184 -3.41 -1.87 -6.16
C ALA A 184 -2.20 -2.28 -5.30
N LYS A 185 -0.98 -1.95 -5.74
CA LYS A 185 0.25 -2.37 -5.05
C LYS A 185 1.26 -1.25 -4.96
N SER A 186 1.85 -1.09 -3.77
CA SER A 186 3.07 -0.31 -3.58
C SER A 186 4.10 -1.11 -2.79
N VAL A 187 5.39 -0.83 -2.98
CA VAL A 187 6.43 -1.37 -2.09
C VAL A 187 6.74 -0.34 -0.99
N SER A 188 6.97 0.92 -1.38
CA SER A 188 7.21 2.00 -0.41
C SER A 188 6.29 3.18 -0.73
N GLY A 189 5.09 3.13 -0.23
CA GLY A 189 4.07 4.15 -0.42
C GLY A 189 2.71 3.66 0.06
N ASP A 190 1.83 4.58 0.30
CA ASP A 190 0.47 4.31 0.74
C ASP A 190 -0.40 3.88 -0.44
N VAL A 191 -1.42 3.08 -0.14
CA VAL A 191 -2.48 2.71 -1.09
C VAL A 191 -3.80 3.26 -0.56
N ASP A 192 -4.38 4.21 -1.30
CA ASP A 192 -5.62 4.88 -0.94
C ASP A 192 -6.72 4.54 -1.96
N LEU A 193 -7.78 3.88 -1.50
CA LEU A 193 -8.89 3.43 -2.32
C LEU A 193 -10.18 4.10 -1.87
N THR A 194 -10.89 4.74 -2.80
CA THR A 194 -12.15 5.43 -2.49
C THR A 194 -13.23 5.06 -3.50
N ASP A 195 -14.38 4.60 -3.02
CA ASP A 195 -15.51 4.18 -3.85
C ASP A 195 -15.08 3.17 -4.93
N VAL A 196 -14.39 2.11 -4.51
CA VAL A 196 -13.87 1.06 -5.39
C VAL A 196 -14.57 -0.27 -5.14
N GLY A 197 -14.50 -1.13 -6.14
CA GLY A 197 -15.09 -2.46 -6.09
C GLY A 197 -16.59 -2.45 -6.37
N ALA A 198 -17.08 -3.50 -7.01
CA ALA A 198 -18.50 -3.79 -7.21
C ALA A 198 -18.76 -5.28 -6.94
N ASP A 199 -18.59 -6.14 -7.95
CA ASP A 199 -18.92 -7.57 -7.85
C ASP A 199 -17.67 -8.47 -7.92
N GLY A 200 -16.47 -7.87 -7.91
CA GLY A 200 -15.18 -8.56 -8.04
C GLY A 200 -14.46 -8.79 -6.73
N ASP A 201 -13.30 -9.42 -6.85
CA ASP A 201 -12.32 -9.52 -5.78
C ASP A 201 -11.26 -8.42 -5.97
N VAL A 202 -10.87 -7.74 -4.90
CA VAL A 202 -9.87 -6.66 -4.92
C VAL A 202 -8.71 -7.02 -4.02
N SER A 203 -7.49 -6.85 -4.53
CA SER A 203 -6.27 -6.99 -3.73
C SER A 203 -5.53 -5.66 -3.58
N ALA A 204 -5.08 -5.37 -2.35
CA ALA A 204 -4.19 -4.26 -2.08
C ALA A 204 -3.01 -4.70 -1.23
N ASP A 205 -1.80 -4.43 -1.71
CA ASP A 205 -0.57 -4.85 -1.07
C ASP A 205 0.37 -3.67 -0.85
N SER A 206 0.99 -3.57 0.33
CA SER A 206 2.14 -2.70 0.57
C SER A 206 3.21 -3.44 1.37
N VAL A 207 4.47 -3.02 1.25
CA VAL A 207 5.52 -3.49 2.17
C VAL A 207 5.74 -2.46 3.26
N SER A 208 5.95 -1.20 2.90
CA SER A 208 6.14 -0.10 3.86
C SER A 208 5.21 1.05 3.50
N GLY A 209 3.98 0.99 3.96
CA GLY A 209 2.97 2.00 3.71
C GLY A 209 1.61 1.56 4.25
N ASN A 210 0.76 2.51 4.44
CA ASN A 210 -0.59 2.29 4.94
C ASN A 210 -1.52 1.88 3.80
N LEU A 211 -2.49 1.06 4.13
CA LEU A 211 -3.59 0.70 3.24
C LEU A 211 -4.87 1.34 3.75
N ARG A 212 -5.48 2.20 2.97
CA ARG A 212 -6.75 2.85 3.30
C ARG A 212 -7.79 2.53 2.25
N ALA A 213 -8.97 2.11 2.68
CA ALA A 213 -10.13 1.97 1.80
C ALA A 213 -11.37 2.59 2.43
N THR A 214 -12.06 3.40 1.66
CA THR A 214 -13.28 4.09 2.11
C THR A 214 -14.40 3.92 1.10
N GLY A 215 -15.63 3.60 1.58
CA GLY A 215 -16.78 3.42 0.71
C GLY A 215 -16.64 2.17 -0.18
N PHE A 216 -16.14 1.07 0.39
CA PHE A 216 -15.74 -0.12 -0.35
C PHE A 216 -16.89 -1.15 -0.40
N ARG A 217 -17.21 -1.60 -1.61
CA ARG A 217 -18.14 -2.72 -1.81
C ARG A 217 -17.54 -3.70 -2.79
N ALA A 218 -17.38 -4.96 -2.39
CA ALA A 218 -16.85 -6.02 -3.25
C ALA A 218 -17.32 -7.40 -2.76
N ARG A 219 -17.13 -8.42 -3.58
CA ARG A 219 -17.35 -9.80 -3.14
C ARG A 219 -16.20 -10.25 -2.21
N GLY A 220 -14.97 -9.96 -2.58
CA GLY A 220 -13.79 -10.31 -1.79
C GLY A 220 -12.78 -9.16 -1.69
N LEU A 221 -12.16 -9.06 -0.52
CA LEU A 221 -11.12 -8.10 -0.21
C LEU A 221 -9.93 -8.82 0.39
N ASP A 222 -8.75 -8.63 -0.19
CA ASP A 222 -7.48 -9.18 0.29
C ASP A 222 -6.46 -8.05 0.46
N PHE A 223 -6.21 -7.63 1.71
CA PHE A 223 -5.30 -6.52 2.02
C PHE A 223 -4.13 -7.01 2.84
N ARG A 224 -2.91 -6.75 2.37
CA ARG A 224 -1.69 -7.19 3.03
C ARG A 224 -0.66 -6.08 3.13
N THR A 225 -0.13 -5.89 4.33
CA THR A 225 1.04 -5.01 4.55
C THR A 225 2.07 -5.70 5.46
N VAL A 226 3.31 -5.29 5.34
CA VAL A 226 4.35 -5.73 6.30
C VAL A 226 4.51 -4.67 7.39
N SER A 227 4.68 -3.42 7.01
CA SER A 227 4.84 -2.31 7.96
C SER A 227 3.92 -1.17 7.56
N GLY A 228 2.83 -1.01 8.26
CA GLY A 228 1.85 0.03 8.03
C GLY A 228 0.49 -0.32 8.62
N ASP A 229 -0.31 0.68 8.83
CA ASP A 229 -1.67 0.51 9.32
C ASP A 229 -2.63 0.18 8.16
N VAL A 230 -3.64 -0.62 8.46
CA VAL A 230 -4.74 -0.91 7.55
C VAL A 230 -6.02 -0.30 8.11
N VAL A 231 -6.59 0.64 7.38
CA VAL A 231 -7.82 1.33 7.77
C VAL A 231 -8.90 1.12 6.71
N LEU A 232 -9.94 0.41 7.08
CA LEU A 232 -11.07 0.07 6.24
C LEU A 232 -12.32 0.75 6.80
N THR A 233 -12.88 1.70 6.06
CA THR A 233 -14.02 2.50 6.52
C THR A 233 -15.22 2.34 5.58
N ASN A 234 -16.39 2.08 6.15
CA ASN A 234 -17.63 1.90 5.40
C ASN A 234 -17.51 0.78 4.34
N VAL A 235 -17.06 -0.41 4.81
CA VAL A 235 -16.82 -1.59 3.96
C VAL A 235 -17.98 -2.56 4.06
N THR A 236 -18.42 -3.08 2.92
CA THR A 236 -19.41 -4.16 2.82
C THR A 236 -18.89 -5.23 1.87
N CYS A 237 -18.49 -6.39 2.39
CA CYS A 237 -17.93 -7.50 1.62
C CYS A 237 -18.37 -8.85 2.16
N ASP A 238 -18.50 -9.85 1.28
CA ASP A 238 -18.80 -11.23 1.66
C ASP A 238 -17.57 -11.92 2.26
N ARG A 239 -16.36 -11.58 1.74
CA ARG A 239 -15.09 -12.12 2.23
C ARG A 239 -14.07 -11.02 2.40
N VAL A 240 -13.51 -10.93 3.59
CA VAL A 240 -12.43 -9.98 3.94
C VAL A 240 -11.27 -10.75 4.52
N ASP A 241 -10.09 -10.66 3.93
CA ASP A 241 -8.81 -11.15 4.46
C ASP A 241 -7.86 -9.97 4.62
N VAL A 242 -7.50 -9.63 5.86
CA VAL A 242 -6.59 -8.52 6.16
C VAL A 242 -5.42 -9.02 6.97
N ARG A 243 -4.21 -8.76 6.50
CA ARG A 243 -2.99 -9.18 7.20
C ARG A 243 -1.98 -8.06 7.30
N SER A 244 -1.46 -7.86 8.52
CA SER A 244 -0.32 -7.00 8.80
C SER A 244 0.74 -7.76 9.60
N VAL A 245 2.01 -7.47 9.39
CA VAL A 245 3.06 -7.96 10.29
C VAL A 245 3.26 -6.95 11.42
N SER A 246 3.41 -5.68 11.10
CA SER A 246 3.60 -4.62 12.09
C SER A 246 2.75 -3.41 11.74
N GLY A 247 1.68 -3.21 12.47
CA GLY A 247 0.73 -2.13 12.26
C GLY A 247 -0.66 -2.47 12.81
N ASN A 248 -1.45 -1.45 13.03
CA ASN A 248 -2.81 -1.60 13.51
C ASN A 248 -3.75 -1.92 12.35
N ILE A 249 -4.79 -2.66 12.64
CA ILE A 249 -5.86 -2.95 11.68
C ILE A 249 -7.16 -2.38 12.25
N GLU A 250 -7.76 -1.46 11.53
CA GLU A 250 -9.08 -0.92 11.84
C GLU A 250 -10.05 -1.25 10.72
N PHE A 251 -11.10 -1.98 11.07
CA PHE A 251 -12.20 -2.31 10.16
C PHE A 251 -13.48 -1.67 10.67
N SER A 252 -14.13 -0.90 9.83
CA SER A 252 -15.46 -0.34 10.07
C SER A 252 -16.38 -0.65 8.90
N GLY A 253 -17.48 -1.34 9.16
CA GLY A 253 -18.39 -1.73 8.08
C GLY A 253 -19.52 -2.63 8.52
N THR A 254 -20.31 -3.06 7.52
CA THR A 254 -21.43 -3.97 7.69
C THR A 254 -21.05 -5.36 7.19
N LEU A 255 -21.37 -6.37 7.97
CA LEU A 255 -21.19 -7.76 7.58
C LEU A 255 -22.50 -8.30 6.99
N PRO A 256 -22.53 -8.73 5.73
CA PRO A 256 -23.66 -9.51 5.20
C PRO A 256 -23.82 -10.85 5.94
N LYS A 257 -24.99 -11.46 5.83
CA LYS A 257 -25.17 -12.84 6.30
C LYS A 257 -24.22 -13.77 5.53
N ASN A 258 -23.66 -14.74 6.24
CA ASN A 258 -22.61 -15.66 5.74
C ASN A 258 -21.28 -15.00 5.39
N ALA A 259 -21.08 -13.73 5.71
CA ALA A 259 -19.79 -13.07 5.51
C ALA A 259 -18.67 -13.76 6.32
N ARG A 260 -17.47 -13.71 5.76
CA ARG A 260 -16.25 -14.19 6.42
C ARG A 260 -15.25 -13.05 6.53
N LEU A 261 -14.90 -12.71 7.77
CA LEU A 261 -13.87 -11.74 8.09
C LEU A 261 -12.69 -12.44 8.74
N GLU A 262 -11.54 -12.45 8.08
CA GLU A 262 -10.28 -12.98 8.61
C GLU A 262 -9.30 -11.83 8.80
N VAL A 263 -8.87 -11.59 10.03
CA VAL A 263 -7.92 -10.52 10.35
C VAL A 263 -6.73 -11.11 11.11
N GLY A 264 -5.54 -10.87 10.59
CA GLY A 264 -4.29 -11.32 11.20
C GLY A 264 -3.29 -10.19 11.39
N SER A 265 -2.79 -9.99 12.61
CA SER A 265 -1.65 -9.11 12.88
C SER A 265 -0.61 -9.86 13.70
N HIS A 266 0.68 -9.68 13.38
CA HIS A 266 1.71 -10.19 14.28
C HIS A 266 1.93 -9.23 15.44
N SER A 267 2.02 -7.93 15.17
CA SER A 267 2.20 -6.90 16.20
C SER A 267 1.34 -5.68 15.87
N GLY A 268 0.39 -5.38 16.74
CA GLY A 268 -0.52 -4.25 16.59
C GLY A 268 -1.93 -4.55 17.06
N THR A 269 -2.70 -3.52 17.29
CA THR A 269 -4.09 -3.61 17.76
C THR A 269 -5.01 -3.90 16.57
N VAL A 270 -5.93 -4.84 16.73
CA VAL A 270 -7.03 -5.10 15.80
C VAL A 270 -8.31 -4.50 16.37
N ARG A 271 -8.86 -3.49 15.71
CA ARG A 271 -10.11 -2.84 16.06
C ARG A 271 -11.18 -3.15 15.00
N LEU A 272 -12.28 -3.75 15.44
CA LEU A 272 -13.43 -4.03 14.58
C LEU A 272 -14.62 -3.18 15.05
N VAL A 273 -15.14 -2.33 14.19
CA VAL A 273 -16.33 -1.52 14.41
C VAL A 273 -17.42 -2.03 13.50
N LEU A 274 -18.36 -2.81 14.05
CA LEU A 274 -19.36 -3.50 13.28
C LEU A 274 -20.68 -2.71 13.28
N ALA A 275 -21.17 -2.42 12.09
CA ALA A 275 -22.46 -1.76 11.87
C ALA A 275 -23.55 -2.79 11.53
N GLY A 276 -24.78 -2.49 11.93
CA GLY A 276 -25.94 -3.36 11.71
C GLY A 276 -26.16 -4.39 12.82
N ASP A 277 -27.13 -5.27 12.60
CA ASP A 277 -27.57 -6.25 13.59
C ASP A 277 -27.26 -7.70 13.18
N THR A 278 -26.37 -7.89 12.19
CA THR A 278 -25.95 -9.22 11.75
C THR A 278 -25.18 -9.91 12.89
N GLY A 279 -25.66 -11.07 13.30
CA GLY A 279 -24.97 -11.89 14.26
C GLY A 279 -23.72 -12.55 13.68
N PHE A 280 -22.80 -12.93 14.54
CA PHE A 280 -21.55 -13.58 14.10
C PHE A 280 -21.02 -14.59 15.10
N GLU A 281 -20.28 -15.55 14.59
CA GLU A 281 -19.41 -16.43 15.38
C GLU A 281 -18.00 -15.86 15.40
N LEU A 282 -17.47 -15.58 16.60
CA LEU A 282 -16.12 -15.07 16.81
C LEU A 282 -15.17 -16.18 17.18
N SER A 283 -14.04 -16.27 16.50
CA SER A 283 -12.86 -17.04 16.91
C SER A 283 -11.68 -16.09 17.01
N ALA A 284 -11.30 -15.68 18.21
CA ALA A 284 -10.18 -14.76 18.40
C ALA A 284 -9.07 -15.44 19.18
N SER A 285 -7.82 -15.24 18.77
CA SER A 285 -6.64 -15.78 19.44
C SER A 285 -5.53 -14.73 19.52
N SER A 286 -4.90 -14.63 20.70
CA SER A 286 -3.73 -13.79 20.93
C SER A 286 -2.72 -14.53 21.81
N PHE A 287 -1.44 -14.44 21.50
CA PHE A 287 -0.40 -14.96 22.36
C PHE A 287 -0.16 -14.02 23.55
N SER A 288 -0.04 -12.72 23.27
CA SER A 288 0.16 -11.68 24.30
C SER A 288 -0.71 -10.47 23.97
N GLY A 289 -1.84 -10.34 24.64
CA GLY A 289 -2.79 -9.26 24.41
C GLY A 289 -4.11 -9.50 25.15
N SER A 290 -4.99 -8.52 25.09
CA SER A 290 -6.31 -8.55 25.72
C SER A 290 -7.42 -8.58 24.67
N PHE A 291 -8.57 -9.14 25.07
CA PHE A 291 -9.81 -9.07 24.31
C PHE A 291 -10.77 -8.13 25.00
N ARG A 292 -11.36 -7.20 24.25
CA ARG A 292 -12.40 -6.28 24.74
C ARG A 292 -13.53 -6.25 23.72
N SER A 293 -14.76 -6.27 24.20
CA SER A 293 -15.94 -6.13 23.36
C SER A 293 -17.02 -5.32 24.09
N ASP A 294 -17.62 -4.37 23.39
CA ASP A 294 -18.81 -3.65 23.84
C ASP A 294 -20.11 -4.42 23.48
N LEU A 295 -20.00 -5.45 22.65
CA LEU A 295 -21.13 -6.29 22.27
C LEU A 295 -21.35 -7.40 23.31
N PRO A 296 -22.62 -7.75 23.62
CA PRO A 296 -22.94 -8.87 24.51
C PRO A 296 -22.63 -10.20 23.81
N LEU A 297 -21.43 -10.73 24.05
CA LEU A 297 -20.97 -11.99 23.48
C LEU A 297 -21.36 -13.17 24.38
N THR A 298 -21.96 -14.20 23.82
CA THR A 298 -22.18 -15.48 24.50
C THR A 298 -20.98 -16.37 24.29
N ILE A 299 -20.26 -16.70 25.36
CA ILE A 299 -19.08 -17.57 25.31
C ILE A 299 -19.54 -19.03 25.25
N GLY A 300 -19.01 -19.83 24.33
CA GLY A 300 -19.38 -21.23 24.17
C GLY A 300 -19.01 -22.09 25.39
N ALA A 301 -19.87 -23.07 25.73
CA ALA A 301 -19.74 -23.91 26.90
C ALA A 301 -18.48 -24.78 26.94
N ASP A 302 -17.77 -24.96 25.84
CA ASP A 302 -16.49 -25.67 25.80
C ASP A 302 -15.34 -24.91 26.45
N ASP A 303 -15.43 -23.58 26.58
CA ASP A 303 -14.44 -22.75 27.25
C ASP A 303 -14.71 -22.62 28.79
N THR A 304 -15.88 -23.06 29.26
CA THR A 304 -16.27 -22.95 30.70
C THR A 304 -15.90 -24.16 31.57
N ARG A 305 -15.47 -25.29 30.95
CA ARG A 305 -15.03 -26.47 31.67
C ARG A 305 -13.51 -26.47 31.89
N GLY A 306 -13.04 -25.65 32.71
CA GLY A 306 -11.68 -25.72 33.20
C GLY A 306 -10.93 -24.42 32.99
N ASP A 307 -10.91 -23.70 34.08
CA ASP A 307 -9.90 -22.74 34.46
C ASP A 307 -9.71 -21.49 33.55
N ARG A 308 -10.15 -20.39 34.12
CA ARG A 308 -9.66 -19.01 33.85
C ARG A 308 -8.72 -18.87 32.62
N GLY A 309 -9.29 -18.90 31.43
CA GLY A 309 -8.55 -18.68 30.20
C GLY A 309 -7.60 -19.84 29.84
N ARG A 310 -8.13 -20.81 29.10
CA ARG A 310 -7.31 -21.94 28.59
C ARG A 310 -6.10 -21.38 27.87
N ARG A 311 -4.95 -21.43 28.53
CA ARG A 311 -3.66 -21.33 27.83
C ARG A 311 -3.57 -22.58 26.97
N ASP A 312 -3.65 -22.41 25.66
CA ASP A 312 -3.19 -23.46 24.76
C ASP A 312 -1.82 -23.92 25.27
N SER A 313 -1.49 -25.19 25.09
CA SER A 313 -0.19 -25.74 25.49
C SER A 313 1.03 -24.97 24.97
N ARG A 314 0.80 -23.89 24.23
CA ARG A 314 1.76 -22.90 23.69
C ARG A 314 1.65 -21.50 24.33
N GLY A 315 0.86 -21.30 25.39
CA GLY A 315 0.83 -20.05 26.16
C GLY A 315 -0.13 -18.95 25.69
N GLY A 316 -0.85 -19.12 24.56
CA GLY A 316 -1.78 -18.13 24.03
C GLY A 316 -3.18 -18.14 24.66
N ARG A 317 -3.92 -17.06 24.49
CA ARG A 317 -5.35 -16.94 24.88
C ARG A 317 -6.22 -17.09 23.63
N SER A 318 -7.27 -17.90 23.73
CA SER A 318 -8.27 -18.02 22.67
C SER A 318 -9.69 -17.83 23.23
N ILE A 319 -10.53 -17.18 22.49
CA ILE A 319 -11.95 -16.97 22.80
C ILE A 319 -12.78 -17.43 21.62
N ARG A 320 -13.84 -18.21 21.91
CA ARG A 320 -14.93 -18.49 20.97
C ARG A 320 -16.21 -17.95 21.56
N ALA A 321 -16.89 -17.12 20.81
CA ALA A 321 -18.10 -16.47 21.27
C ALA A 321 -19.06 -16.26 20.10
N THR A 322 -20.33 -16.13 20.41
CA THR A 322 -21.40 -15.86 19.45
C THR A 322 -22.12 -14.58 19.80
N TYR A 323 -22.39 -13.76 18.82
CA TYR A 323 -23.25 -12.59 18.90
C TYR A 323 -24.47 -12.80 18.02
N GLY A 324 -25.66 -12.53 18.54
CA GLY A 324 -26.90 -12.65 17.80
C GLY A 324 -27.15 -14.06 17.23
N ASP A 325 -27.49 -14.12 15.94
CA ASP A 325 -27.83 -15.38 15.26
C ASP A 325 -26.59 -16.17 14.77
N GLY A 326 -25.38 -15.63 14.93
CA GLY A 326 -24.15 -16.30 14.50
C GLY A 326 -24.00 -16.45 12.99
N SER A 327 -24.69 -15.67 12.18
CA SER A 327 -24.77 -15.87 10.73
C SER A 327 -23.48 -15.53 9.97
N ALA A 328 -22.62 -14.67 10.48
CA ALA A 328 -21.31 -14.36 9.92
C ALA A 328 -20.18 -15.03 10.71
N ARG A 329 -18.98 -15.12 10.12
CA ARG A 329 -17.80 -15.69 10.79
C ARG A 329 -16.69 -14.67 10.87
N LEU A 330 -16.22 -14.42 12.09
CA LEU A 330 -15.09 -13.56 12.40
C LEU A 330 -13.92 -14.38 12.95
N SER A 331 -12.78 -14.34 12.28
CA SER A 331 -11.54 -14.95 12.75
C SER A 331 -10.48 -13.87 12.96
N VAL A 332 -10.06 -13.67 14.19
CA VAL A 332 -9.03 -12.68 14.52
C VAL A 332 -7.82 -13.38 15.14
N ARG A 333 -6.65 -13.16 14.58
CA ARG A 333 -5.41 -13.74 15.09
C ARG A 333 -4.37 -12.65 15.28
N THR A 334 -3.84 -12.53 16.49
CA THR A 334 -2.70 -11.67 16.77
C THR A 334 -1.65 -12.43 17.57
N PHE A 335 -0.38 -12.10 17.40
CA PHE A 335 0.67 -12.63 18.26
C PHE A 335 0.86 -11.70 19.46
N SER A 336 1.06 -10.41 19.21
CA SER A 336 1.21 -9.40 20.28
C SER A 336 0.36 -8.19 19.94
N GLY A 337 -0.76 -8.04 20.63
CA GLY A 337 -1.68 -6.94 20.41
C GLY A 337 -3.08 -7.21 20.92
N ASP A 338 -3.80 -6.15 21.16
CA ASP A 338 -5.17 -6.20 21.67
C ASP A 338 -6.18 -6.39 20.53
N VAL A 339 -7.26 -7.06 20.83
CA VAL A 339 -8.42 -7.18 19.95
C VAL A 339 -9.59 -6.45 20.58
N VAL A 340 -10.12 -5.46 19.87
CA VAL A 340 -11.22 -4.61 20.32
C VAL A 340 -12.37 -4.71 19.34
N ILE A 341 -13.57 -5.09 19.81
CA ILE A 341 -14.77 -5.21 18.98
C ILE A 341 -15.84 -4.27 19.54
N ASN A 342 -16.24 -3.30 18.73
CA ASN A 342 -17.20 -2.28 19.10
C ASN A 342 -18.43 -2.32 18.19
N LYS A 343 -19.58 -1.86 18.70
CA LYS A 343 -20.72 -1.56 17.85
C LYS A 343 -20.55 -0.16 17.25
N ALA A 344 -20.84 -0.02 15.97
CA ALA A 344 -20.92 1.30 15.35
C ALA A 344 -22.05 2.11 16.01
N LYS A 345 -21.78 3.37 16.31
CA LYS A 345 -22.79 4.28 16.89
C LYS A 345 -23.75 4.79 15.84
#